data_cad83fc3aab0d48f452b65ba2ce2b117
#
_entry.id   cad83fc3aab0d48f452b65ba2ce2b117
#
_cell.length_a   1.000
_cell.length_b   1.000
_cell.length_c   1.000
_cell.angle_alpha   90.00
_cell.angle_beta   90.00
_cell.angle_gamma   90.00
#
_symmetry.space_group_name_H-M   'P 1'
#
loop_
_entity.id
_entity.type
_entity.pdbx_description
1 polymer ?
#
loop_
_entity_poly.entity_id
_entity_poly.type
_entity_poly.pdbx_seq_one_letter_code
_entity_poly.pdbx_strand_id
1 'polypeptide(L)'
;MKKILLILTVALLAGAVANAQTPAKKAPAKKEQTKKTATQGKKQDNKEKEKKDKNPPIVHPSLGTKMESEGISVKLVGRRQNYAPGHKETAEKDINSPKSVNIHPSGKKYYVNSLEGGKTVVFDFKSNSKICSITHRFGPKDAKLWAPSSGLFAFTHYKNNVNSFMGKPVESTFSHGGRYLWVPYYRRSFDINAQDPSAVAVIDTRSDSIVRLFETGPLPKMIATSPDNHYVAVTHWGDNTVGVLDIHSENIEDWHYTACLVVDYKLKLNYSLTESVNRDVNSGYCLRGTVFTPDNKYLLVGCMGGVGGIAVIELSTGKYLGRITGMMSNLRHLVIKNEYIYLSINAAGYIQRIKLNDFVDAIGNLDESHKSYSLNGWENCKVPAGARTIVLSPRGDYLFAACNSASCLAVVDTRQMKLVGTIQADSYPVGLDISKDGHYVLLTSQGRNNGGGNSVDIFEVNYKPVED
;
A
#
# COMPACT_ATOMS: atom_id res chain seq x y z
N MET A 1 -21.93 -44.01 45.71
CA MET A 1 -21.31 -44.02 47.04
C MET A 1 -19.87 -43.54 46.93
N LYS A 2 -19.51 -42.69 47.87
CA LYS A 2 -18.19 -42.14 48.21
C LYS A 2 -17.59 -41.06 47.30
N LYS A 3 -17.74 -39.84 47.80
CA LYS A 3 -16.95 -38.63 47.56
C LYS A 3 -15.52 -38.83 48.08
N ILE A 4 -14.53 -38.31 47.39
CA ILE A 4 -13.26 -37.93 47.99
C ILE A 4 -12.94 -36.51 47.53
N LEU A 5 -12.84 -35.63 48.53
CA LEU A 5 -12.48 -34.24 48.51
C LEU A 5 -10.95 -34.17 48.73
N LEU A 6 -10.21 -33.44 47.90
CA LEU A 6 -8.82 -33.13 48.22
C LEU A 6 -8.62 -31.61 48.12
N ILE A 7 -8.24 -31.07 49.27
CA ILE A 7 -7.92 -29.67 49.55
C ILE A 7 -6.47 -29.45 49.14
N LEU A 8 -6.20 -28.39 48.35
CA LEU A 8 -4.85 -27.94 48.06
C LEU A 8 -4.57 -26.60 48.71
N THR A 9 -3.50 -26.55 49.43
CA THR A 9 -2.96 -25.45 50.22
C THR A 9 -2.29 -24.42 49.31
N VAL A 10 -2.55 -23.12 49.55
CA VAL A 10 -1.94 -21.96 48.94
C VAL A 10 -0.66 -21.63 49.70
N ALA A 11 0.46 -21.43 48.99
CA ALA A 11 1.65 -20.80 49.53
C ALA A 11 1.83 -19.41 48.87
N LEU A 12 1.67 -18.39 49.71
CA LEU A 12 2.03 -17.00 49.37
C LEU A 12 3.54 -16.82 49.56
N LEU A 13 4.18 -16.23 48.57
CA LEU A 13 5.48 -15.56 48.72
C LEU A 13 5.34 -14.11 48.32
N ALA A 14 5.45 -13.24 49.31
CA ALA A 14 5.50 -11.78 49.15
C ALA A 14 6.92 -11.34 48.76
N GLY A 15 7.03 -10.57 47.70
CA GLY A 15 8.25 -9.86 47.33
C GLY A 15 7.98 -8.35 47.26
N ALA A 16 8.76 -7.62 48.03
CA ALA A 16 8.59 -6.20 48.33
C ALA A 16 8.75 -5.26 47.11
N VAL A 17 7.84 -4.31 47.03
CA VAL A 17 7.91 -3.16 46.10
C VAL A 17 8.54 -1.98 46.86
N ALA A 18 9.64 -1.46 46.38
CA ALA A 18 10.23 -0.21 46.85
C ALA A 18 9.64 0.98 46.06
N ASN A 19 8.90 1.82 46.77
CA ASN A 19 8.44 3.12 46.32
C ASN A 19 9.59 4.13 46.35
N ALA A 20 9.85 4.80 45.24
CA ALA A 20 10.64 6.04 45.19
C ALA A 20 9.71 7.20 44.85
N GLN A 21 9.40 8.01 45.82
CA GLN A 21 8.70 9.29 45.72
C GLN A 21 9.67 10.40 45.26
N THR A 22 9.27 11.16 44.29
CA THR A 22 9.90 12.40 43.87
C THR A 22 9.28 13.60 44.62
N PRO A 23 10.04 14.54 45.14
CA PRO A 23 9.46 15.69 45.82
C PRO A 23 9.22 16.86 44.87
N ALA A 24 8.06 17.50 45.05
CA ALA A 24 7.67 18.76 44.43
C ALA A 24 8.54 19.92 44.89
N LYS A 25 8.97 20.82 44.00
CA LYS A 25 9.58 22.10 44.34
C LYS A 25 8.70 23.27 43.86
N LYS A 26 8.48 24.14 44.86
CA LYS A 26 7.71 25.39 44.87
C LYS A 26 8.31 26.43 43.90
N ALA A 27 7.43 27.26 43.34
CA ALA A 27 7.75 28.52 42.68
C ALA A 27 8.16 29.62 43.71
N PRO A 28 8.95 30.59 43.33
CA PRO A 28 8.97 31.88 44.01
C PRO A 28 8.58 33.07 43.13
N ALA A 29 8.12 34.07 43.86
CA ALA A 29 7.41 35.25 43.50
C ALA A 29 8.19 36.33 42.73
N LYS A 30 7.40 37.24 42.14
CA LYS A 30 7.74 38.52 41.52
C LYS A 30 8.59 39.43 42.40
N LYS A 31 9.50 40.19 41.80
CA LYS A 31 9.90 41.54 42.21
C LYS A 31 10.04 42.46 41.01
N GLU A 32 9.44 43.62 41.16
CA GLU A 32 9.38 44.77 40.25
C GLU A 32 10.61 45.67 40.36
N GLN A 33 10.86 46.37 39.24
CA GLN A 33 11.39 47.72 39.03
C GLN A 33 12.89 48.04 39.35
N THR A 34 13.60 48.61 38.38
CA THR A 34 13.72 50.06 38.14
C THR A 34 14.46 50.38 36.84
N LYS A 35 14.00 51.47 36.19
CA LYS A 35 14.58 52.11 35.00
C LYS A 35 15.96 52.74 35.30
N LYS A 36 16.88 52.68 34.33
CA LYS A 36 17.78 53.80 34.00
C LYS A 36 18.16 53.77 32.52
N THR A 37 17.91 54.87 31.87
CA THR A 37 18.27 55.29 30.53
C THR A 37 19.80 55.54 30.43
N ALA A 38 20.42 55.01 29.34
CA ALA A 38 21.62 55.61 28.77
C ALA A 38 21.76 55.21 27.31
N THR A 39 21.68 56.17 26.44
CA THR A 39 21.92 56.20 25.02
C THR A 39 23.40 56.01 24.71
N GLN A 40 23.77 55.05 23.88
CA GLN A 40 24.93 55.17 22.98
C GLN A 40 24.84 54.11 21.88
N GLY A 41 24.96 54.56 20.62
CA GLY A 41 24.87 53.76 19.43
C GLY A 41 26.01 52.77 19.27
N LYS A 42 25.68 51.61 18.76
CA LYS A 42 26.61 50.67 18.12
C LYS A 42 25.95 50.00 16.92
N LYS A 43 26.71 50.00 15.85
CA LYS A 43 26.50 49.42 14.53
C LYS A 43 25.70 48.11 14.58
N GLN A 44 24.65 48.05 13.75
CA GLN A 44 23.99 46.82 13.36
C GLN A 44 24.93 45.98 12.50
N ASP A 45 25.51 44.94 13.08
CA ASP A 45 25.96 43.78 12.32
C ASP A 45 24.72 42.89 12.06
N ASN A 46 24.16 43.04 10.89
CA ASN A 46 23.19 42.11 10.34
C ASN A 46 23.90 40.78 10.05
N LYS A 47 23.99 39.90 11.03
CA LYS A 47 24.15 38.47 10.80
C LYS A 47 22.76 37.88 10.58
N GLU A 48 22.33 37.85 9.34
CA GLU A 48 21.30 36.90 8.86
C GLU A 48 21.76 35.52 9.29
N LYS A 49 21.12 34.98 10.33
CA LYS A 49 21.15 33.56 10.61
C LYS A 49 20.35 32.87 9.48
N GLU A 50 21.05 32.44 8.46
CA GLU A 50 20.54 31.42 7.55
C GLU A 50 19.98 30.25 8.40
N LYS A 51 18.67 30.18 8.51
CA LYS A 51 18.01 28.92 8.93
C LYS A 51 18.36 27.91 7.86
N LYS A 52 19.38 27.09 8.10
CA LYS A 52 19.63 25.90 7.31
C LYS A 52 18.34 25.08 7.31
N ASP A 53 17.65 25.12 6.20
CA ASP A 53 16.51 24.26 5.94
C ASP A 53 17.00 22.82 6.11
N LYS A 54 16.47 22.11 7.11
CA LYS A 54 16.92 20.75 7.46
C LYS A 54 16.48 19.68 6.45
N ASN A 55 15.75 20.09 5.41
CA ASN A 55 15.33 19.19 4.33
C ASN A 55 16.25 19.40 3.12
N PRO A 56 16.84 18.32 2.59
CA PRO A 56 17.58 18.44 1.34
C PRO A 56 16.65 18.97 0.24
N PRO A 57 17.18 19.78 -0.69
CA PRO A 57 16.38 20.29 -1.79
C PRO A 57 15.77 19.13 -2.56
N ILE A 58 14.49 19.28 -2.93
CA ILE A 58 13.76 18.27 -3.71
C ILE A 58 14.28 18.33 -5.12
N VAL A 59 14.92 17.27 -5.55
CA VAL A 59 15.44 17.14 -6.90
C VAL A 59 14.45 16.33 -7.70
N HIS A 60 13.69 17.00 -8.59
CA HIS A 60 12.94 16.31 -9.61
C HIS A 60 13.91 15.85 -10.71
N PRO A 61 13.98 14.54 -11.01
CA PRO A 61 14.85 14.09 -12.10
C PRO A 61 14.36 14.69 -13.43
N SER A 62 15.29 15.15 -14.25
CA SER A 62 14.99 15.69 -15.57
C SER A 62 14.59 14.59 -16.54
N LEU A 63 13.69 14.89 -17.49
CA LEU A 63 13.43 14.02 -18.62
C LEU A 63 14.74 13.75 -19.36
N GLY A 64 14.94 12.50 -19.77
CA GLY A 64 16.21 12.05 -20.35
C GLY A 64 17.19 11.43 -19.35
N THR A 65 16.97 11.58 -18.02
CA THR A 65 17.75 10.83 -17.02
C THR A 65 17.76 9.34 -17.36
N LYS A 66 18.94 8.72 -17.31
CA LYS A 66 19.17 7.36 -17.80
C LYS A 66 19.98 6.53 -16.79
N MET A 67 19.68 5.26 -16.72
CA MET A 67 20.48 4.22 -16.10
C MET A 67 20.84 3.20 -17.18
N GLU A 68 22.09 2.77 -17.22
CA GLU A 68 22.56 1.74 -18.14
C GLU A 68 23.32 0.67 -17.39
N SER A 69 23.11 -0.58 -17.80
CA SER A 69 23.91 -1.72 -17.42
C SER A 69 24.12 -2.62 -18.66
N GLU A 70 24.82 -3.73 -18.48
CA GLU A 70 25.14 -4.67 -19.56
C GLU A 70 23.86 -5.18 -20.28
N GLY A 71 22.89 -5.70 -19.54
CA GLY A 71 21.68 -6.35 -20.11
C GLY A 71 20.45 -5.46 -20.20
N ILE A 72 20.46 -4.22 -19.66
CA ILE A 72 19.26 -3.38 -19.60
C ILE A 72 19.60 -1.90 -19.52
N SER A 73 18.79 -1.06 -20.17
CA SER A 73 18.81 0.37 -19.94
C SER A 73 17.41 0.89 -19.61
N VAL A 74 17.34 1.89 -18.73
CA VAL A 74 16.09 2.54 -18.30
C VAL A 74 16.24 4.04 -18.43
N LYS A 75 15.29 4.70 -19.08
CA LYS A 75 15.32 6.14 -19.35
C LYS A 75 14.00 6.79 -18.96
N LEU A 76 14.04 7.88 -18.22
CA LEU A 76 12.85 8.71 -17.92
C LEU A 76 12.46 9.50 -19.18
N VAL A 77 11.34 9.11 -19.81
CA VAL A 77 10.89 9.68 -21.10
C VAL A 77 9.65 10.55 -20.99
N GLY A 78 8.89 10.44 -19.88
CA GLY A 78 7.66 11.21 -19.71
C GLY A 78 7.31 11.43 -18.24
N ARG A 79 6.51 12.47 -17.98
CA ARG A 79 5.99 12.80 -16.67
C ARG A 79 4.63 13.47 -16.77
N ARG A 80 3.76 13.21 -15.80
CA ARG A 80 2.60 14.04 -15.47
C ARG A 80 2.69 14.42 -13.99
N GLN A 81 2.44 15.70 -13.64
CA GLN A 81 2.60 16.17 -12.26
C GLN A 81 1.64 17.32 -11.95
N ASN A 82 1.21 17.41 -10.69
CA ASN A 82 0.27 18.43 -10.24
C ASN A 82 0.84 19.83 -10.38
N TYR A 83 2.09 20.01 -9.97
CA TYR A 83 2.78 21.28 -9.98
C TYR A 83 4.06 21.18 -10.79
N ALA A 84 4.14 21.92 -11.88
CA ALA A 84 5.24 21.91 -12.81
C ALA A 84 5.64 23.34 -13.20
N PRO A 85 6.32 24.10 -12.30
CA PRO A 85 6.74 25.45 -12.63
C PRO A 85 7.69 25.42 -13.83
N GLY A 86 7.35 26.19 -14.88
CA GLY A 86 8.11 26.21 -16.12
C GLY A 86 7.88 25.04 -17.09
N HIS A 87 7.05 24.05 -16.71
CA HIS A 87 6.78 22.85 -17.51
C HIS A 87 5.28 22.61 -17.69
N LYS A 88 4.60 23.51 -18.40
CA LYS A 88 3.14 23.43 -18.62
C LYS A 88 2.72 22.15 -19.35
N GLU A 89 3.60 21.62 -20.18
CA GLU A 89 3.37 20.39 -20.96
C GLU A 89 3.23 19.13 -20.10
N THR A 90 3.80 19.12 -18.90
CA THR A 90 3.68 18.00 -17.96
C THR A 90 2.62 18.21 -16.89
N ALA A 91 2.04 19.40 -16.78
CA ALA A 91 1.13 19.78 -15.73
C ALA A 91 -0.21 19.01 -15.80
N GLU A 92 -0.65 18.45 -14.67
CA GLU A 92 -1.92 17.76 -14.51
C GLU A 92 -2.46 17.93 -13.08
N LYS A 93 -3.36 18.89 -12.92
CA LYS A 93 -3.91 19.31 -11.62
C LYS A 93 -4.69 18.24 -10.86
N ASP A 94 -5.17 17.20 -11.55
CA ASP A 94 -5.95 16.14 -10.94
C ASP A 94 -5.09 15.06 -10.27
N ILE A 95 -3.76 15.09 -10.47
CA ILE A 95 -2.81 14.21 -9.76
C ILE A 95 -2.48 14.85 -8.41
N ASN A 96 -3.02 14.29 -7.33
CA ASN A 96 -2.74 14.74 -5.97
C ASN A 96 -2.53 13.54 -5.05
N SER A 97 -1.30 13.39 -4.54
CA SER A 97 -0.86 12.24 -3.75
C SER A 97 -1.18 10.90 -4.47
N PRO A 98 -0.69 10.67 -5.71
CA PRO A 98 -1.04 9.50 -6.49
C PRO A 98 -0.55 8.23 -5.79
N LYS A 99 -1.45 7.22 -5.70
CA LYS A 99 -1.20 6.01 -4.92
C LYS A 99 -0.79 4.83 -5.78
N SER A 100 -1.52 4.59 -6.83
CA SER A 100 -1.26 3.52 -7.78
C SER A 100 -1.35 4.02 -9.21
N VAL A 101 -0.70 3.30 -10.10
CA VAL A 101 -0.88 3.38 -11.54
C VAL A 101 -1.11 1.97 -12.05
N ASN A 102 -2.02 1.82 -13.01
CA ASN A 102 -2.32 0.56 -13.65
C ASN A 102 -2.44 0.76 -15.16
N ILE A 103 -1.63 0.06 -15.93
CA ILE A 103 -1.68 0.06 -17.40
C ILE A 103 -2.78 -0.92 -17.80
N HIS A 104 -3.74 -0.46 -18.60
CA HIS A 104 -4.80 -1.30 -19.12
C HIS A 104 -4.20 -2.46 -19.93
N PRO A 105 -4.70 -3.71 -19.81
CA PRO A 105 -4.14 -4.87 -20.53
C PRO A 105 -4.05 -4.72 -22.06
N SER A 106 -4.87 -3.84 -22.64
CA SER A 106 -4.76 -3.50 -24.09
C SER A 106 -3.56 -2.64 -24.45
N GLY A 107 -2.83 -2.07 -23.48
CA GLY A 107 -1.75 -1.11 -23.71
C GLY A 107 -2.18 0.26 -24.22
N LYS A 108 -3.49 0.57 -24.28
CA LYS A 108 -3.99 1.85 -24.86
C LYS A 108 -4.19 2.95 -23.84
N LYS A 109 -4.43 2.61 -22.60
CA LYS A 109 -4.72 3.54 -21.50
C LYS A 109 -3.92 3.18 -20.25
N TYR A 110 -3.76 4.14 -19.34
CA TYR A 110 -3.39 3.87 -17.97
C TYR A 110 -4.20 4.71 -17.00
N TYR A 111 -4.36 4.20 -15.78
CA TYR A 111 -5.21 4.75 -14.72
C TYR A 111 -4.34 5.12 -13.54
N VAL A 112 -4.54 6.31 -12.99
CA VAL A 112 -3.80 6.82 -11.82
C VAL A 112 -4.77 7.15 -10.70
N ASN A 113 -4.64 6.47 -9.58
CA ASN A 113 -5.43 6.75 -8.39
C ASN A 113 -4.84 7.93 -7.61
N SER A 114 -5.49 9.07 -7.73
CA SER A 114 -5.18 10.33 -7.04
C SER A 114 -5.84 10.32 -5.65
N LEU A 115 -5.10 9.86 -4.63
CA LEU A 115 -5.61 9.59 -3.28
C LEU A 115 -6.28 10.82 -2.66
N GLU A 116 -5.54 11.92 -2.55
CA GLU A 116 -6.05 13.16 -1.94
C GLU A 116 -6.92 13.96 -2.92
N GLY A 117 -6.78 13.72 -4.23
CA GLY A 117 -7.66 14.28 -5.25
C GLY A 117 -9.05 13.65 -5.29
N GLY A 118 -9.23 12.45 -4.70
CA GLY A 118 -10.48 11.69 -4.76
C GLY A 118 -10.88 11.37 -6.20
N LYS A 119 -9.92 11.03 -7.04
CA LYS A 119 -10.11 10.78 -8.47
C LYS A 119 -9.28 9.60 -8.96
N THR A 120 -9.77 8.93 -10.01
CA THR A 120 -8.94 8.12 -10.89
C THR A 120 -8.77 8.89 -12.21
N VAL A 121 -7.54 9.24 -12.54
CA VAL A 121 -7.23 9.99 -13.77
C VAL A 121 -6.86 9.00 -14.86
N VAL A 122 -7.47 9.13 -16.03
CA VAL A 122 -7.29 8.23 -17.17
C VAL A 122 -6.47 8.94 -18.24
N PHE A 123 -5.44 8.27 -18.72
CA PHE A 123 -4.56 8.79 -19.75
C PHE A 123 -4.52 7.86 -20.96
N ASP A 124 -4.36 8.44 -22.14
CA ASP A 124 -3.94 7.73 -23.34
C ASP A 124 -2.46 7.34 -23.19
N PHE A 125 -2.16 6.05 -23.38
CA PHE A 125 -0.82 5.54 -23.12
C PHE A 125 0.22 6.07 -24.12
N LYS A 126 -0.15 6.21 -25.40
CA LYS A 126 0.78 6.61 -26.46
C LYS A 126 1.11 8.10 -26.42
N SER A 127 0.11 8.94 -26.29
CA SER A 127 0.27 10.40 -26.28
C SER A 127 0.57 10.97 -24.90
N ASN A 128 0.40 10.16 -23.85
CA ASN A 128 0.46 10.59 -22.45
C ASN A 128 -0.50 11.77 -22.16
N SER A 129 -1.60 11.91 -22.91
CA SER A 129 -2.59 12.95 -22.71
C SER A 129 -3.74 12.46 -21.83
N LYS A 130 -4.31 13.35 -21.01
CA LYS A 130 -5.47 13.01 -20.20
C LYS A 130 -6.69 12.77 -21.08
N ILE A 131 -7.36 11.62 -20.87
CA ILE A 131 -8.66 11.31 -21.46
C ILE A 131 -9.76 11.90 -20.58
N CYS A 132 -9.80 11.54 -19.30
CA CYS A 132 -10.80 12.02 -18.35
C CYS A 132 -10.33 11.90 -16.89
N SER A 133 -11.16 12.39 -15.98
CA SER A 133 -11.00 12.18 -14.54
C SER A 133 -12.30 11.65 -13.96
N ILE A 134 -12.25 10.45 -13.38
CA ILE A 134 -13.36 9.79 -12.69
C ILE A 134 -13.38 10.27 -11.26
N THR A 135 -14.41 10.98 -10.85
CA THR A 135 -14.51 11.52 -9.50
C THR A 135 -15.18 10.52 -8.56
N HIS A 136 -14.57 10.26 -7.43
CA HIS A 136 -15.06 9.35 -6.39
C HIS A 136 -15.82 10.12 -5.30
N ARG A 137 -16.89 10.81 -5.68
CA ARG A 137 -17.79 11.52 -4.77
C ARG A 137 -19.20 11.00 -4.95
N PHE A 138 -19.79 10.54 -3.85
CA PHE A 138 -21.09 9.88 -3.84
C PHE A 138 -22.09 10.61 -2.95
N GLY A 139 -23.36 10.43 -3.25
CA GLY A 139 -24.49 10.97 -2.52
C GLY A 139 -25.78 10.21 -2.82
N PRO A 140 -26.95 10.70 -2.41
CA PRO A 140 -28.22 10.00 -2.59
C PRO A 140 -28.56 9.63 -4.05
N LYS A 141 -28.12 10.44 -5.00
CA LYS A 141 -28.34 10.19 -6.45
C LYS A 141 -27.62 8.93 -6.96
N ASP A 142 -26.61 8.49 -6.24
CA ASP A 142 -25.76 7.35 -6.62
C ASP A 142 -26.23 6.04 -5.97
N ALA A 143 -27.41 6.04 -5.33
CA ALA A 143 -27.96 4.86 -4.62
C ALA A 143 -28.04 3.60 -5.51
N LYS A 144 -28.31 3.77 -6.80
CA LYS A 144 -28.40 2.67 -7.77
C LYS A 144 -27.06 1.97 -8.05
N LEU A 145 -25.93 2.58 -7.72
CA LEU A 145 -24.60 1.98 -7.92
C LEU A 145 -24.26 0.96 -6.84
N TRP A 146 -24.91 1.04 -5.68
CA TRP A 146 -24.60 0.17 -4.56
C TRP A 146 -25.14 -1.25 -4.78
N ALA A 147 -24.25 -2.22 -4.59
CA ALA A 147 -24.65 -3.60 -4.45
C ALA A 147 -25.49 -3.78 -3.17
N PRO A 148 -26.37 -4.77 -3.10
CA PRO A 148 -27.01 -5.15 -1.85
C PRO A 148 -25.99 -5.38 -0.75
N SER A 149 -26.30 -4.98 0.49
CA SER A 149 -25.41 -5.22 1.62
C SER A 149 -25.21 -6.71 1.83
N SER A 150 -23.97 -7.13 1.99
CA SER A 150 -23.62 -8.52 2.31
C SER A 150 -23.91 -8.91 3.76
N GLY A 151 -24.15 -7.92 4.64
CA GLY A 151 -24.24 -8.13 6.08
C GLY A 151 -22.91 -8.42 6.78
N LEU A 152 -21.80 -8.53 6.02
CA LEU A 152 -20.46 -8.84 6.57
C LEU A 152 -19.77 -7.61 7.19
N PHE A 153 -20.19 -6.41 6.81
CA PHE A 153 -19.58 -5.14 7.22
C PHE A 153 -20.61 -4.25 7.92
N ALA A 154 -20.44 -4.04 9.22
CA ALA A 154 -21.37 -3.25 10.01
C ALA A 154 -20.76 -1.90 10.42
N PHE A 155 -21.50 -0.82 10.19
CA PHE A 155 -21.15 0.50 10.72
C PHE A 155 -21.42 0.53 12.23
N THR A 156 -20.40 0.82 13.01
CA THR A 156 -20.49 0.88 14.47
C THR A 156 -20.48 2.30 15.02
N HIS A 157 -19.78 3.22 14.38
CA HIS A 157 -19.59 4.60 14.83
C HIS A 157 -20.46 5.61 14.08
N TYR A 158 -20.61 5.44 12.76
CA TYR A 158 -21.40 6.32 11.91
C TYR A 158 -22.67 5.60 11.46
N LYS A 159 -23.84 6.25 11.65
CA LYS A 159 -25.15 5.63 11.37
C LYS A 159 -25.92 6.31 10.24
N ASN A 160 -25.65 7.58 9.99
CA ASN A 160 -26.43 8.38 9.06
C ASN A 160 -25.61 8.79 7.84
N ASN A 161 -26.26 8.82 6.68
CA ASN A 161 -25.67 9.30 5.42
C ASN A 161 -24.33 8.63 5.05
N VAL A 162 -24.13 7.39 5.49
CA VAL A 162 -22.85 6.67 5.29
C VAL A 162 -22.46 6.54 3.81
N ASN A 163 -23.40 6.60 2.89
CA ASN A 163 -23.16 6.54 1.46
C ASN A 163 -22.95 7.92 0.79
N SER A 164 -22.92 9.01 1.60
CA SER A 164 -22.58 10.35 1.13
C SER A 164 -21.16 10.73 1.55
N PHE A 165 -20.18 10.51 0.66
CA PHE A 165 -18.76 10.71 0.98
C PHE A 165 -17.91 10.97 -0.25
N MET A 166 -16.67 11.39 -0.03
CA MET A 166 -15.59 11.32 -1.01
C MET A 166 -14.71 10.13 -0.67
N GLY A 167 -14.53 9.23 -1.64
CA GLY A 167 -13.61 8.10 -1.56
C GLY A 167 -12.17 8.56 -1.79
N LYS A 168 -11.23 7.94 -1.07
CA LYS A 168 -9.78 8.12 -1.26
C LYS A 168 -9.21 6.88 -1.97
N PRO A 169 -9.07 6.88 -3.32
CA PRO A 169 -8.66 5.69 -4.07
C PRO A 169 -7.22 5.29 -3.73
N VAL A 170 -6.99 3.99 -3.56
CA VAL A 170 -5.67 3.43 -3.24
C VAL A 170 -5.13 2.55 -4.36
N GLU A 171 -4.87 1.29 -4.11
CA GLU A 171 -4.42 0.34 -5.13
C GLU A 171 -5.59 -0.05 -6.04
N SER A 172 -5.33 -0.73 -7.15
CA SER A 172 -6.38 -1.23 -8.03
C SER A 172 -5.95 -2.50 -8.77
N THR A 173 -6.93 -3.24 -9.27
CA THR A 173 -6.72 -4.44 -10.08
C THR A 173 -7.75 -4.50 -11.20
N PHE A 174 -7.37 -5.13 -12.31
CA PHE A 174 -8.28 -5.39 -13.41
C PHE A 174 -8.92 -6.78 -13.30
N SER A 175 -10.12 -6.92 -13.82
CA SER A 175 -10.77 -8.21 -14.06
C SER A 175 -11.38 -8.27 -15.46
N HIS A 176 -11.81 -9.48 -15.88
CA HIS A 176 -12.48 -9.74 -17.16
C HIS A 176 -11.71 -9.15 -18.36
N GLY A 177 -10.41 -9.51 -18.43
CA GLY A 177 -9.53 -9.07 -19.52
C GLY A 177 -9.29 -7.56 -19.58
N GLY A 178 -9.47 -6.87 -18.47
CA GLY A 178 -9.33 -5.42 -18.36
C GLY A 178 -10.63 -4.64 -18.43
N ARG A 179 -11.77 -5.30 -18.68
CA ARG A 179 -13.06 -4.61 -18.78
C ARG A 179 -13.42 -3.83 -17.53
N TYR A 180 -13.07 -4.35 -16.36
CA TYR A 180 -13.38 -3.71 -15.09
C TYR A 180 -12.12 -3.41 -14.30
N LEU A 181 -12.03 -2.18 -13.78
CA LEU A 181 -11.01 -1.75 -12.83
C LEU A 181 -11.65 -1.60 -11.45
N TRP A 182 -11.11 -2.33 -10.48
CA TRP A 182 -11.54 -2.33 -9.09
C TRP A 182 -10.71 -1.36 -8.26
N VAL A 183 -11.37 -0.44 -7.56
CA VAL A 183 -10.70 0.65 -6.82
C VAL A 183 -11.22 0.72 -5.40
N PRO A 184 -10.51 0.20 -4.41
CA PRO A 184 -10.86 0.37 -3.00
C PRO A 184 -10.52 1.78 -2.51
N TYR A 185 -11.29 2.27 -1.56
CA TYR A 185 -11.08 3.57 -0.94
C TYR A 185 -10.44 3.40 0.44
N TYR A 186 -9.29 4.05 0.66
CA TYR A 186 -8.59 4.08 1.94
C TYR A 186 -9.54 4.33 3.12
N ARG A 187 -10.48 5.26 2.93
CA ARG A 187 -11.57 5.57 3.85
C ARG A 187 -12.65 6.38 3.17
N ARG A 188 -13.80 6.47 3.79
CA ARG A 188 -14.81 7.47 3.52
C ARG A 188 -14.38 8.81 4.14
N SER A 189 -14.67 9.93 3.51
CA SER A 189 -14.13 11.25 3.93
C SER A 189 -14.52 11.67 5.36
N PHE A 190 -15.66 11.22 5.87
CA PHE A 190 -16.11 11.53 7.21
C PHE A 190 -15.44 10.69 8.31
N ASP A 191 -14.93 9.50 7.97
CA ASP A 191 -14.29 8.59 8.94
C ASP A 191 -12.79 8.88 8.99
N ILE A 192 -12.39 9.78 9.87
CA ILE A 192 -11.00 10.27 9.96
C ILE A 192 -10.01 9.18 10.35
N ASN A 193 -10.45 8.16 11.08
CA ASN A 193 -9.63 7.07 11.57
C ASN A 193 -9.81 5.76 10.79
N ALA A 194 -10.65 5.76 9.75
CA ALA A 194 -10.91 4.58 8.94
C ALA A 194 -11.24 3.35 9.79
N GLN A 195 -12.21 3.50 10.70
CA GLN A 195 -12.59 2.47 11.66
C GLN A 195 -13.92 1.78 11.34
N ASP A 196 -14.75 2.41 10.52
CA ASP A 196 -15.98 1.84 9.97
C ASP A 196 -15.79 1.35 8.53
N PRO A 197 -16.73 0.61 7.95
CA PRO A 197 -16.65 0.09 6.59
C PRO A 197 -16.34 1.17 5.56
N SER A 198 -15.39 0.88 4.68
CA SER A 198 -15.09 1.67 3.51
C SER A 198 -15.91 1.21 2.29
N ALA A 199 -15.41 1.41 1.09
CA ALA A 199 -16.05 0.96 -0.13
C ALA A 199 -15.03 0.59 -1.21
N VAL A 200 -15.50 -0.19 -2.20
CA VAL A 200 -14.79 -0.51 -3.44
C VAL A 200 -15.66 -0.08 -4.61
N ALA A 201 -15.09 0.66 -5.56
CA ALA A 201 -15.73 0.98 -6.83
C ALA A 201 -15.31 0.03 -7.93
N VAL A 202 -16.22 -0.25 -8.84
CA VAL A 202 -15.97 -0.92 -10.12
C VAL A 202 -16.15 0.10 -11.23
N ILE A 203 -15.11 0.28 -12.03
CA ILE A 203 -15.10 1.16 -13.20
C ILE A 203 -15.17 0.28 -14.45
N ASP A 204 -16.16 0.49 -15.32
CA ASP A 204 -16.15 -0.08 -16.68
C ASP A 204 -15.15 0.75 -17.54
N THR A 205 -14.07 0.13 -17.96
CA THR A 205 -12.98 0.78 -18.69
C THR A 205 -13.35 1.16 -20.13
N ARG A 206 -14.48 0.69 -20.66
CA ARG A 206 -14.98 1.09 -21.98
C ARG A 206 -15.65 2.45 -21.94
N SER A 207 -16.33 2.76 -20.83
CA SER A 207 -16.98 4.06 -20.61
C SER A 207 -16.21 4.98 -19.67
N ASP A 208 -15.15 4.47 -19.01
CA ASP A 208 -14.40 5.15 -17.94
C ASP A 208 -15.34 5.76 -16.88
N SER A 209 -16.32 4.96 -16.44
CA SER A 209 -17.31 5.38 -15.45
C SER A 209 -17.53 4.31 -14.36
N ILE A 210 -17.89 4.76 -13.15
CA ILE A 210 -18.21 3.86 -12.05
C ILE A 210 -19.57 3.22 -12.33
N VAL A 211 -19.63 1.89 -12.32
CA VAL A 211 -20.82 1.11 -12.61
C VAL A 211 -21.34 0.35 -11.39
N ARG A 212 -20.51 0.13 -10.36
CA ARG A 212 -20.90 -0.59 -9.15
C ARG A 212 -20.11 -0.14 -7.94
N LEU A 213 -20.72 -0.21 -6.75
CA LEU A 213 -20.08 0.06 -5.45
C LEU A 213 -20.39 -1.10 -4.50
N PHE A 214 -19.38 -1.52 -3.75
CA PHE A 214 -19.50 -2.51 -2.69
C PHE A 214 -19.04 -1.91 -1.36
N GLU A 215 -19.74 -2.23 -0.27
CA GLU A 215 -19.17 -2.02 1.06
C GLU A 215 -17.99 -2.97 1.26
N THR A 216 -16.98 -2.55 2.03
CA THR A 216 -15.83 -3.38 2.38
C THR A 216 -15.35 -3.06 3.79
N GLY A 217 -14.47 -3.86 4.35
CA GLY A 217 -13.93 -3.62 5.69
C GLY A 217 -13.13 -2.31 5.82
N PRO A 218 -12.71 -1.96 7.03
CA PRO A 218 -12.08 -0.69 7.32
C PRO A 218 -10.66 -0.61 6.75
N LEU A 219 -10.30 0.54 6.22
CA LEU A 219 -8.95 0.87 5.75
C LEU A 219 -8.38 -0.15 4.74
N PRO A 220 -9.07 -0.41 3.61
CA PRO A 220 -8.52 -1.29 2.59
C PRO A 220 -7.23 -0.70 1.99
N LYS A 221 -6.24 -1.55 1.71
CA LYS A 221 -4.93 -1.13 1.17
C LYS A 221 -4.56 -1.84 -0.14
N MET A 222 -4.92 -3.10 -0.28
CA MET A 222 -4.61 -3.87 -1.48
C MET A 222 -5.86 -4.60 -1.97
N ILE A 223 -5.82 -4.90 -3.25
CA ILE A 223 -6.86 -5.63 -3.96
C ILE A 223 -6.20 -6.48 -5.03
N ALA A 224 -6.70 -7.70 -5.23
CA ALA A 224 -6.21 -8.60 -6.25
C ALA A 224 -7.36 -9.35 -6.89
N THR A 225 -7.22 -9.68 -8.16
CA THR A 225 -8.14 -10.56 -8.91
C THR A 225 -7.48 -11.93 -9.09
N SER A 226 -8.25 -13.01 -8.93
CA SER A 226 -7.76 -14.35 -9.19
C SER A 226 -7.47 -14.56 -10.68
N PRO A 227 -6.50 -15.42 -11.05
CA PRO A 227 -6.13 -15.67 -12.44
C PRO A 227 -7.29 -16.09 -13.33
N ASP A 228 -8.25 -16.83 -12.81
CA ASP A 228 -9.45 -17.29 -13.51
C ASP A 228 -10.60 -16.27 -13.54
N ASN A 229 -10.42 -15.09 -12.95
CA ASN A 229 -11.46 -14.07 -12.76
C ASN A 229 -12.69 -14.52 -11.94
N HIS A 230 -12.54 -15.53 -11.07
CA HIS A 230 -13.60 -15.97 -10.18
C HIS A 230 -13.73 -15.07 -8.95
N TYR A 231 -12.59 -14.59 -8.42
CA TYR A 231 -12.55 -13.88 -7.16
C TYR A 231 -11.83 -12.53 -7.25
N VAL A 232 -12.30 -11.60 -6.42
CA VAL A 232 -11.56 -10.40 -6.03
C VAL A 232 -11.36 -10.44 -4.52
N ALA A 233 -10.11 -10.29 -4.08
CA ALA A 233 -9.77 -10.19 -2.67
C ALA A 233 -9.39 -8.75 -2.29
N VAL A 234 -9.95 -8.25 -1.19
CA VAL A 234 -9.67 -6.92 -0.63
C VAL A 234 -9.08 -7.08 0.76
N THR A 235 -7.85 -6.63 0.96
CA THR A 235 -7.21 -6.69 2.28
C THR A 235 -7.48 -5.44 3.10
N HIS A 236 -7.96 -5.62 4.32
CA HIS A 236 -8.25 -4.55 5.24
C HIS A 236 -7.07 -4.39 6.22
N TRP A 237 -6.26 -3.39 5.96
CA TRP A 237 -5.18 -2.99 6.86
C TRP A 237 -5.70 -2.65 8.26
N GLY A 238 -6.95 -2.17 8.30
CA GLY A 238 -7.54 -1.60 9.50
C GLY A 238 -7.82 -2.58 10.62
N ASP A 239 -8.18 -3.83 10.31
CA ASP A 239 -8.73 -4.76 11.32
C ASP A 239 -8.26 -6.22 11.19
N ASN A 240 -7.25 -6.50 10.38
CA ASN A 240 -6.74 -7.85 10.08
C ASN A 240 -7.77 -8.75 9.38
N THR A 241 -8.60 -8.20 8.51
CA THR A 241 -9.56 -9.00 7.74
C THR A 241 -9.29 -8.94 6.24
N VAL A 242 -9.80 -9.94 5.53
CA VAL A 242 -9.74 -10.05 4.07
C VAL A 242 -11.14 -10.31 3.56
N GLY A 243 -11.67 -9.41 2.74
CA GLY A 243 -12.93 -9.62 2.05
C GLY A 243 -12.71 -10.37 0.74
N VAL A 244 -13.55 -11.35 0.43
CA VAL A 244 -13.52 -12.11 -0.83
C VAL A 244 -14.85 -11.94 -1.53
N LEU A 245 -14.81 -11.43 -2.77
CA LEU A 245 -15.97 -11.31 -3.66
C LEU A 245 -15.93 -12.43 -4.70
N ASP A 246 -17.09 -13.00 -4.97
CA ASP A 246 -17.32 -13.81 -6.16
C ASP A 246 -17.72 -12.90 -7.32
N ILE A 247 -16.99 -13.02 -8.44
CA ILE A 247 -17.17 -12.19 -9.63
C ILE A 247 -17.23 -13.02 -10.92
N HIS A 248 -17.48 -14.34 -10.81
CA HIS A 248 -17.44 -15.24 -11.98
C HIS A 248 -18.56 -14.98 -13.00
N SER A 249 -19.69 -14.40 -12.56
CA SER A 249 -20.79 -14.08 -13.46
C SER A 249 -20.42 -12.96 -14.43
N GLU A 250 -20.84 -13.07 -15.67
CA GLU A 250 -20.75 -11.99 -16.67
C GLU A 250 -21.65 -10.78 -16.32
N ASN A 251 -22.67 -11.00 -15.47
CA ASN A 251 -23.57 -9.96 -14.99
C ASN A 251 -23.05 -9.36 -13.68
N ILE A 252 -22.67 -8.09 -13.69
CA ILE A 252 -22.15 -7.38 -12.53
C ILE A 252 -23.14 -7.28 -11.35
N GLU A 253 -24.42 -7.47 -11.61
CA GLU A 253 -25.47 -7.46 -10.57
C GLU A 253 -25.40 -8.69 -9.66
N ASP A 254 -24.83 -9.80 -10.14
CA ASP A 254 -24.70 -11.05 -9.41
C ASP A 254 -23.46 -11.08 -8.50
N TRP A 255 -22.53 -10.14 -8.69
CA TRP A 255 -21.30 -10.10 -7.91
C TRP A 255 -21.58 -9.74 -6.45
N HIS A 256 -20.98 -10.49 -5.54
CA HIS A 256 -21.24 -10.35 -4.12
C HIS A 256 -20.06 -10.82 -3.26
N TYR A 257 -20.00 -10.35 -2.01
CA TYR A 257 -19.07 -10.90 -1.04
C TYR A 257 -19.50 -12.28 -0.58
N THR A 258 -18.57 -13.23 -0.64
CA THR A 258 -18.75 -14.60 -0.13
C THR A 258 -18.20 -14.75 1.29
N ALA A 259 -17.18 -13.98 1.65
CA ALA A 259 -16.53 -14.08 2.96
C ALA A 259 -15.86 -12.78 3.40
N CYS A 260 -15.72 -12.64 4.72
CA CYS A 260 -14.80 -11.71 5.37
C CYS A 260 -13.98 -12.52 6.38
N LEU A 261 -12.74 -12.85 6.01
CA LEU A 261 -11.88 -13.78 6.74
C LEU A 261 -10.98 -13.02 7.71
N VAL A 262 -10.79 -13.58 8.89
CA VAL A 262 -9.93 -12.99 9.94
C VAL A 262 -8.57 -13.66 9.89
N VAL A 263 -7.50 -12.85 9.86
CA VAL A 263 -6.11 -13.32 9.97
C VAL A 263 -5.72 -13.28 11.45
N ASP A 264 -5.61 -14.44 12.07
CA ASP A 264 -5.37 -14.73 13.49
C ASP A 264 -6.39 -14.08 14.43
N TYR A 265 -6.54 -12.76 14.41
CA TYR A 265 -7.49 -12.03 15.26
C TYR A 265 -8.01 -10.77 14.60
N LYS A 266 -9.26 -10.43 14.87
CA LYS A 266 -9.87 -9.18 14.43
C LYS A 266 -9.60 -8.07 15.44
N LEU A 267 -9.10 -6.92 14.96
CA LEU A 267 -8.93 -5.75 15.81
C LEU A 267 -10.28 -5.14 16.20
N LYS A 268 -10.39 -4.75 17.46
CA LYS A 268 -11.50 -3.92 17.94
C LYS A 268 -11.14 -2.46 17.70
N LEU A 269 -11.88 -1.81 16.81
CA LEU A 269 -11.68 -0.42 16.47
C LEU A 269 -12.61 0.45 17.30
N ASN A 270 -12.04 1.34 18.09
CA ASN A 270 -12.78 2.27 18.95
C ASN A 270 -11.93 3.54 19.16
N TYR A 271 -11.71 4.25 18.07
CA TYR A 271 -10.96 5.50 18.09
C TYR A 271 -11.89 6.70 18.19
N SER A 272 -11.33 7.85 18.61
CA SER A 272 -12.06 9.12 18.64
C SER A 272 -12.67 9.44 17.28
N LEU A 273 -13.84 10.05 17.27
CA LEU A 273 -14.48 10.54 16.04
C LEU A 273 -13.95 11.92 15.61
N THR A 274 -13.23 12.62 16.49
CA THR A 274 -12.74 13.99 16.28
C THR A 274 -11.23 14.10 16.28
N GLU A 275 -10.52 13.16 16.92
CA GLU A 275 -9.07 13.17 17.01
C GLU A 275 -8.46 12.09 16.11
N SER A 276 -7.52 12.48 15.25
CA SER A 276 -6.86 11.57 14.34
C SER A 276 -5.79 10.74 15.05
N VAL A 277 -5.79 9.42 14.83
CA VAL A 277 -4.75 8.51 15.30
C VAL A 277 -3.86 8.03 14.14
N ASN A 278 -2.64 7.66 14.47
CA ASN A 278 -1.73 7.09 13.48
C ASN A 278 -2.09 5.64 13.19
N ARG A 279 -2.85 5.41 12.10
CA ARG A 279 -3.27 4.07 11.67
C ARG A 279 -2.15 3.24 11.03
N ASP A 280 -0.97 3.79 10.78
CA ASP A 280 0.19 3.00 10.37
C ASP A 280 0.84 2.25 11.55
N VAL A 281 0.55 2.68 12.78
CA VAL A 281 1.01 2.02 14.01
C VAL A 281 -0.11 1.22 14.68
N ASN A 282 -1.35 1.70 14.61
CA ASN A 282 -2.50 1.11 15.30
C ASN A 282 -3.36 0.27 14.34
N SER A 283 -2.80 -0.76 13.73
CA SER A 283 -3.49 -1.58 12.72
C SER A 283 -3.03 -3.05 12.69
N GLY A 284 -2.61 -3.61 13.83
CA GLY A 284 -2.29 -5.03 13.97
C GLY A 284 -1.23 -5.52 12.97
N TYR A 285 -1.57 -6.53 12.16
CA TYR A 285 -0.64 -7.07 11.15
C TYR A 285 -0.45 -6.18 9.93
N CYS A 286 -1.24 -5.12 9.78
CA CYS A 286 -1.10 -4.23 8.62
C CYS A 286 -1.12 -5.00 7.29
N LEU A 287 -2.20 -5.74 7.03
CA LEU A 287 -2.37 -6.59 5.84
C LEU A 287 -2.18 -5.77 4.56
N ARG A 288 -1.33 -6.27 3.64
CA ARG A 288 -1.01 -5.49 2.45
C ARG A 288 -0.85 -6.33 1.18
N GLY A 289 0.37 -6.72 0.80
CA GLY A 289 0.60 -7.44 -0.44
C GLY A 289 -0.37 -8.62 -0.58
N THR A 290 -1.04 -8.74 -1.71
CA THR A 290 -2.13 -9.71 -1.90
C THR A 290 -2.00 -10.32 -3.28
N VAL A 291 -1.94 -11.64 -3.37
CA VAL A 291 -1.84 -12.36 -4.64
C VAL A 291 -2.49 -13.73 -4.54
N PHE A 292 -3.12 -14.17 -5.61
CA PHE A 292 -3.59 -15.54 -5.77
C PHE A 292 -2.48 -16.42 -6.36
N THR A 293 -2.42 -17.69 -5.95
CA THR A 293 -1.55 -18.66 -6.64
C THR A 293 -2.03 -18.91 -8.07
N PRO A 294 -1.13 -19.23 -9.02
CA PRO A 294 -1.51 -19.43 -10.42
C PRO A 294 -2.54 -20.55 -10.66
N ASP A 295 -2.60 -21.52 -9.75
CA ASP A 295 -3.54 -22.64 -9.78
C ASP A 295 -4.89 -22.33 -9.09
N ASN A 296 -5.09 -21.09 -8.62
CA ASN A 296 -6.28 -20.65 -7.87
C ASN A 296 -6.55 -21.44 -6.58
N LYS A 297 -5.55 -22.11 -5.98
CA LYS A 297 -5.75 -22.84 -4.72
C LYS A 297 -5.69 -21.93 -3.50
N TYR A 298 -4.75 -20.99 -3.50
CA TYR A 298 -4.49 -20.17 -2.33
C TYR A 298 -4.51 -18.68 -2.65
N LEU A 299 -5.02 -17.91 -1.70
CA LEU A 299 -4.83 -16.49 -1.61
C LEU A 299 -3.76 -16.21 -0.54
N LEU A 300 -2.70 -15.52 -0.93
CA LEU A 300 -1.56 -15.15 -0.10
C LEU A 300 -1.62 -13.67 0.26
N VAL A 301 -1.52 -13.37 1.56
CA VAL A 301 -1.64 -11.98 2.08
C VAL A 301 -0.46 -11.64 2.96
N GLY A 302 0.31 -10.65 2.57
CA GLY A 302 1.47 -10.16 3.32
C GLY A 302 1.06 -9.44 4.61
N CYS A 303 1.65 -9.85 5.74
CA CYS A 303 1.52 -9.25 7.05
C CYS A 303 2.75 -8.35 7.27
N MET A 304 2.60 -7.02 7.15
CA MET A 304 3.73 -6.09 7.28
C MET A 304 4.12 -5.86 8.74
N GLY A 305 3.14 -5.79 9.62
CA GLY A 305 3.30 -5.53 11.05
C GLY A 305 3.34 -6.80 11.90
N GLY A 306 3.47 -6.62 13.21
CA GLY A 306 3.56 -7.71 14.17
C GLY A 306 4.78 -8.60 13.90
N VAL A 307 4.61 -9.90 14.00
CA VAL A 307 5.66 -10.89 13.70
C VAL A 307 5.84 -11.13 12.19
N GLY A 308 5.07 -10.43 11.35
CA GLY A 308 5.16 -10.53 9.91
C GLY A 308 4.62 -11.86 9.35
N GLY A 309 5.09 -12.21 8.15
CA GLY A 309 4.73 -13.45 7.46
C GLY A 309 3.76 -13.26 6.31
N ILE A 310 3.36 -14.35 5.71
CA ILE A 310 2.34 -14.41 4.65
C ILE A 310 1.18 -15.27 5.16
N ALA A 311 0.01 -14.66 5.31
CA ALA A 311 -1.22 -15.36 5.63
C ALA A 311 -1.68 -16.18 4.42
N VAL A 312 -2.12 -17.40 4.66
CA VAL A 312 -2.58 -18.35 3.65
C VAL A 312 -4.06 -18.62 3.83
N ILE A 313 -4.83 -18.39 2.77
CA ILE A 313 -6.25 -18.70 2.69
C ILE A 313 -6.45 -19.72 1.59
N GLU A 314 -7.08 -20.84 1.90
CA GLU A 314 -7.47 -21.86 0.94
C GLU A 314 -8.80 -21.48 0.30
N LEU A 315 -8.84 -21.33 -1.03
CA LEU A 315 -10.03 -20.83 -1.73
C LEU A 315 -11.15 -21.84 -1.79
N SER A 316 -10.84 -23.13 -1.94
CA SER A 316 -11.84 -24.20 -2.04
C SER A 316 -12.70 -24.36 -0.79
N THR A 317 -12.13 -24.05 0.37
CA THR A 317 -12.83 -24.15 1.67
C THR A 317 -13.19 -22.79 2.24
N GLY A 318 -12.63 -21.70 1.70
CA GLY A 318 -12.76 -20.36 2.25
C GLY A 318 -12.13 -20.21 3.64
N LYS A 319 -11.14 -21.05 3.99
CA LYS A 319 -10.53 -21.07 5.34
C LYS A 319 -9.19 -20.37 5.36
N TYR A 320 -8.96 -19.58 6.40
CA TYR A 320 -7.64 -19.14 6.81
C TYR A 320 -6.89 -20.32 7.46
N LEU A 321 -5.76 -20.72 6.86
CA LEU A 321 -4.97 -21.86 7.32
C LEU A 321 -3.96 -21.47 8.42
N GLY A 322 -3.32 -20.31 8.27
CA GLY A 322 -2.26 -19.84 9.13
C GLY A 322 -1.28 -18.95 8.38
N ARG A 323 -0.08 -18.74 8.92
CA ARG A 323 0.96 -17.89 8.30
C ARG A 323 2.26 -18.65 8.07
N ILE A 324 2.83 -18.47 6.89
CA ILE A 324 4.23 -18.84 6.62
C ILE A 324 5.10 -17.65 7.01
N THR A 325 6.12 -17.89 7.83
CA THR A 325 7.11 -16.93 8.33
C THR A 325 8.51 -17.30 7.86
N GLY A 326 9.57 -16.63 8.38
CA GLY A 326 10.97 -16.91 8.02
C GLY A 326 11.56 -15.87 7.06
N MET A 327 10.73 -15.07 6.37
CA MET A 327 11.21 -13.90 5.62
C MET A 327 11.53 -12.73 6.56
N MET A 328 12.25 -11.74 6.05
CA MET A 328 12.52 -10.49 6.79
C MET A 328 11.22 -9.76 7.13
N SER A 329 11.20 -9.08 8.26
CA SER A 329 10.06 -8.25 8.69
C SER A 329 9.81 -7.04 7.79
N ASN A 330 8.63 -6.45 7.91
CA ASN A 330 8.21 -5.29 7.12
C ASN A 330 7.97 -5.60 5.62
N LEU A 331 7.43 -6.78 5.35
CA LEU A 331 6.98 -7.20 4.02
C LEU A 331 5.90 -6.22 3.52
N ARG A 332 6.14 -5.63 2.34
CA ARG A 332 5.26 -4.58 1.81
C ARG A 332 4.43 -5.01 0.61
N HIS A 333 5.03 -5.72 -0.31
CA HIS A 333 4.39 -6.20 -1.53
C HIS A 333 4.89 -7.60 -1.85
N LEU A 334 4.06 -8.39 -2.52
CA LEU A 334 4.44 -9.70 -3.03
C LEU A 334 3.83 -9.92 -4.41
N VAL A 335 4.56 -10.62 -5.25
CA VAL A 335 4.13 -11.04 -6.58
C VAL A 335 4.61 -12.46 -6.85
N ILE A 336 3.83 -13.22 -7.62
CA ILE A 336 4.24 -14.53 -8.12
C ILE A 336 4.54 -14.38 -9.60
N LYS A 337 5.70 -14.85 -10.01
CA LYS A 337 6.09 -14.85 -11.42
C LYS A 337 6.94 -16.09 -11.70
N ASN A 338 6.57 -16.80 -12.78
CA ASN A 338 7.18 -18.09 -13.11
C ASN A 338 7.04 -19.05 -11.90
N GLU A 339 8.15 -19.59 -11.42
CA GLU A 339 8.20 -20.52 -10.29
C GLU A 339 8.56 -19.88 -8.95
N TYR A 340 8.51 -18.53 -8.83
CA TYR A 340 8.95 -17.83 -7.64
C TYR A 340 7.90 -16.88 -7.06
N ILE A 341 7.90 -16.77 -5.73
CA ILE A 341 7.30 -15.68 -4.97
C ILE A 341 8.39 -14.64 -4.70
N TYR A 342 8.14 -13.39 -5.08
CA TYR A 342 9.02 -12.26 -4.81
C TYR A 342 8.39 -11.34 -3.78
N LEU A 343 9.19 -10.86 -2.82
CA LEU A 343 8.77 -9.98 -1.74
C LEU A 343 9.58 -8.69 -1.76
N SER A 344 8.94 -7.56 -1.46
CA SER A 344 9.65 -6.34 -1.09
C SER A 344 9.66 -6.17 0.42
N ILE A 345 10.84 -5.94 0.99
CA ILE A 345 11.07 -5.65 2.40
C ILE A 345 11.39 -4.16 2.53
N ASN A 346 10.43 -3.39 3.05
CA ASN A 346 10.45 -1.93 2.89
C ASN A 346 11.55 -1.24 3.69
N ALA A 347 11.53 -1.36 5.01
CA ALA A 347 12.45 -0.59 5.87
C ALA A 347 13.92 -0.96 5.63
N ALA A 348 14.23 -2.23 5.56
CA ALA A 348 15.59 -2.72 5.36
C ALA A 348 16.09 -2.59 3.92
N GLY A 349 15.20 -2.42 2.92
CA GLY A 349 15.55 -2.32 1.51
C GLY A 349 16.10 -3.65 0.96
N TYR A 350 15.22 -4.64 0.85
CA TYR A 350 15.55 -5.94 0.22
C TYR A 350 14.44 -6.38 -0.71
N ILE A 351 14.81 -7.11 -1.73
CA ILE A 351 13.95 -8.03 -2.45
C ILE A 351 14.33 -9.43 -1.98
N GLN A 352 13.33 -10.20 -1.59
CA GLN A 352 13.48 -11.62 -1.27
C GLN A 352 12.70 -12.46 -2.27
N ARG A 353 13.15 -13.70 -2.52
CA ARG A 353 12.36 -14.67 -3.27
C ARG A 353 12.50 -16.07 -2.68
N ILE A 354 11.51 -16.90 -2.98
CA ILE A 354 11.54 -18.33 -2.71
C ILE A 354 10.82 -19.06 -3.84
N LYS A 355 11.13 -20.33 -4.08
CA LYS A 355 10.36 -21.14 -5.03
C LYS A 355 8.92 -21.30 -4.54
N LEU A 356 7.98 -21.16 -5.46
CA LEU A 356 6.56 -21.31 -5.16
C LEU A 356 6.23 -22.72 -4.63
N ASN A 357 6.86 -23.76 -5.18
CA ASN A 357 6.65 -25.15 -4.72
C ASN A 357 7.10 -25.32 -3.27
N ASP A 358 8.31 -24.82 -2.91
CA ASP A 358 8.79 -24.88 -1.52
C ASP A 358 7.84 -24.17 -0.55
N PHE A 359 7.27 -23.05 -1.00
CA PHE A 359 6.27 -22.31 -0.21
C PHE A 359 4.96 -23.10 -0.07
N VAL A 360 4.46 -23.72 -1.17
CA VAL A 360 3.25 -24.53 -1.15
C VAL A 360 3.43 -25.79 -0.30
N ASP A 361 4.59 -26.45 -0.38
CA ASP A 361 4.93 -27.59 0.49
C ASP A 361 4.93 -27.18 1.98
N ALA A 362 5.43 -25.98 2.27
CA ALA A 362 5.43 -25.45 3.63
C ALA A 362 4.01 -25.23 4.20
N ILE A 363 3.01 -24.97 3.35
CA ILE A 363 1.60 -24.86 3.77
C ILE A 363 1.12 -26.16 4.41
N GLY A 364 1.60 -27.32 3.97
CA GLY A 364 1.26 -28.61 4.55
C GLY A 364 1.63 -28.78 6.03
N ASN A 365 2.45 -27.87 6.59
CA ASN A 365 2.77 -27.83 8.02
C ASN A 365 1.82 -26.97 8.85
N LEU A 366 0.83 -26.35 8.23
CA LEU A 366 -0.20 -25.55 8.91
C LEU A 366 -1.41 -26.43 9.24
N ASP A 367 -1.84 -26.41 10.49
CA ASP A 367 -3.05 -27.09 10.96
C ASP A 367 -3.74 -26.27 12.07
N GLU A 368 -4.76 -26.83 12.70
CA GLU A 368 -5.50 -26.15 13.79
C GLU A 368 -4.61 -25.86 15.01
N SER A 369 -3.58 -26.68 15.24
CA SER A 369 -2.63 -26.54 16.37
C SER A 369 -1.42 -25.68 16.02
N HIS A 370 -1.07 -25.61 14.75
CA HIS A 370 0.12 -24.92 14.23
C HIS A 370 -0.27 -23.87 13.19
N LYS A 371 -0.67 -22.69 13.68
CA LYS A 371 -1.09 -21.55 12.82
C LYS A 371 0.10 -20.73 12.25
N SER A 372 1.32 -21.19 12.44
CA SER A 372 2.50 -20.54 11.86
C SER A 372 3.63 -21.54 11.63
N TYR A 373 4.27 -21.45 10.47
CA TYR A 373 5.43 -22.27 10.11
C TYR A 373 6.55 -21.38 9.57
N SER A 374 7.80 -21.63 10.01
CA SER A 374 8.96 -20.84 9.56
C SER A 374 9.66 -21.53 8.40
N LEU A 375 9.57 -20.93 7.22
CA LEU A 375 10.22 -21.43 6.00
C LEU A 375 11.59 -20.78 5.82
N ASN A 376 12.61 -21.59 5.64
CA ASN A 376 13.99 -21.16 5.34
C ASN A 376 14.24 -21.14 3.82
N GLY A 377 15.41 -20.68 3.41
CA GLY A 377 15.83 -20.72 2.00
C GLY A 377 15.48 -19.46 1.19
N TRP A 378 15.08 -18.37 1.84
CA TRP A 378 14.83 -17.09 1.17
C TRP A 378 16.13 -16.53 0.57
N GLU A 379 16.16 -16.36 -0.74
CA GLU A 379 17.22 -15.64 -1.43
C GLU A 379 17.03 -14.13 -1.28
N ASN A 380 18.12 -13.37 -1.18
CA ASN A 380 18.10 -11.96 -0.82
C ASN A 380 18.86 -11.11 -1.84
N CYS A 381 18.26 -10.00 -2.26
CA CYS A 381 18.94 -8.95 -3.00
C CYS A 381 18.81 -7.63 -2.25
N LYS A 382 19.94 -7.01 -1.88
CA LYS A 382 19.95 -5.68 -1.28
C LYS A 382 19.62 -4.64 -2.33
N VAL A 383 18.62 -3.78 -2.02
CA VAL A 383 18.23 -2.62 -2.82
C VAL A 383 18.18 -1.36 -1.94
N PRO A 384 18.03 -0.15 -2.51
CA PRO A 384 17.87 1.05 -1.70
C PRO A 384 16.68 0.96 -0.73
N ALA A 385 16.79 1.66 0.40
CA ALA A 385 15.78 1.65 1.44
C ALA A 385 14.41 2.13 0.93
N GLY A 386 13.37 1.52 1.47
CA GLY A 386 12.00 1.85 1.10
C GLY A 386 11.44 1.00 -0.03
N ALA A 387 11.98 -0.19 -0.32
CA ALA A 387 11.43 -1.10 -1.32
C ALA A 387 9.94 -1.35 -1.05
N ARG A 388 9.07 -0.96 -1.99
CA ARG A 388 7.63 -0.92 -1.78
C ARG A 388 6.87 -1.76 -2.81
N THR A 389 6.32 -1.16 -3.85
CA THR A 389 5.69 -1.90 -4.93
C THR A 389 6.75 -2.44 -5.87
N ILE A 390 6.57 -3.66 -6.30
CA ILE A 390 7.46 -4.37 -7.22
C ILE A 390 6.67 -4.91 -8.40
N VAL A 391 7.28 -4.90 -9.58
CA VAL A 391 6.76 -5.56 -10.78
C VAL A 391 7.90 -6.29 -11.49
N LEU A 392 7.57 -7.33 -12.24
CA LEU A 392 8.55 -8.08 -13.03
C LEU A 392 8.34 -7.84 -14.52
N SER A 393 9.44 -7.86 -15.26
CA SER A 393 9.41 -7.91 -16.72
C SER A 393 8.56 -9.10 -17.21
N PRO A 394 8.04 -9.07 -18.44
CA PRO A 394 7.17 -10.15 -18.94
C PRO A 394 7.80 -11.53 -18.85
N ARG A 395 9.10 -11.65 -19.13
CA ARG A 395 9.84 -12.93 -18.99
C ARG A 395 10.25 -13.25 -17.56
N GLY A 396 10.20 -12.26 -16.64
CA GLY A 396 10.63 -12.42 -15.26
C GLY A 396 12.13 -12.23 -15.03
N ASP A 397 12.92 -11.84 -16.05
CA ASP A 397 14.36 -11.66 -15.97
C ASP A 397 14.79 -10.47 -15.12
N TYR A 398 13.94 -9.44 -15.06
CA TYR A 398 14.18 -8.24 -14.28
C TYR A 398 12.99 -7.92 -13.37
N LEU A 399 13.30 -7.43 -12.18
CA LEU A 399 12.36 -6.90 -11.23
C LEU A 399 12.62 -5.41 -11.03
N PHE A 400 11.56 -4.63 -11.07
CA PHE A 400 11.57 -3.20 -10.79
C PHE A 400 10.96 -2.93 -9.41
N ALA A 401 11.60 -2.10 -8.60
CA ALA A 401 11.15 -1.77 -7.25
C ALA A 401 11.10 -0.25 -7.03
N ALA A 402 9.94 0.25 -6.63
CA ALA A 402 9.80 1.61 -6.13
C ALA A 402 10.42 1.72 -4.73
N CYS A 403 11.51 2.47 -4.60
CA CYS A 403 12.22 2.66 -3.33
C CYS A 403 11.87 4.02 -2.72
N ASN A 404 10.81 4.07 -1.91
CA ASN A 404 10.21 5.33 -1.46
C ASN A 404 11.09 6.17 -0.54
N SER A 405 11.95 5.55 0.26
CA SER A 405 12.87 6.28 1.14
C SER A 405 14.07 6.86 0.37
N ALA A 406 14.48 6.18 -0.69
CA ALA A 406 15.62 6.58 -1.52
C ALA A 406 15.21 7.41 -2.75
N SER A 407 13.92 7.61 -3.02
CA SER A 407 13.39 8.32 -4.18
C SER A 407 13.98 7.82 -5.51
N CYS A 408 13.97 6.50 -5.70
CA CYS A 408 14.48 5.88 -6.93
C CYS A 408 13.67 4.65 -7.35
N LEU A 409 13.81 4.28 -8.62
CA LEU A 409 13.42 2.99 -9.17
C LEU A 409 14.67 2.10 -9.18
N ALA A 410 14.64 0.99 -8.48
CA ALA A 410 15.71 -0.01 -8.48
C ALA A 410 15.40 -1.11 -9.52
N VAL A 411 16.45 -1.61 -10.17
CA VAL A 411 16.38 -2.68 -11.16
C VAL A 411 17.22 -3.85 -10.68
N VAL A 412 16.58 -5.01 -10.55
CA VAL A 412 17.21 -6.26 -10.07
C VAL A 412 17.21 -7.28 -11.20
N ASP A 413 18.36 -7.87 -11.50
CA ASP A 413 18.44 -9.10 -12.30
C ASP A 413 17.99 -10.27 -11.42
N THR A 414 16.88 -10.88 -11.80
CA THR A 414 16.29 -11.97 -11.01
C THR A 414 17.04 -13.28 -11.14
N ARG A 415 17.75 -13.51 -12.25
CA ARG A 415 18.53 -14.75 -12.46
C ARG A 415 19.65 -14.86 -11.42
N GLN A 416 20.29 -13.72 -11.11
CA GLN A 416 21.39 -13.65 -10.14
C GLN A 416 20.98 -13.11 -8.77
N MET A 417 19.73 -12.66 -8.60
CA MET A 417 19.26 -11.90 -7.44
C MET A 417 20.19 -10.73 -7.09
N LYS A 418 20.55 -9.94 -8.09
CA LYS A 418 21.52 -8.85 -7.98
C LYS A 418 20.93 -7.52 -8.45
N LEU A 419 21.18 -6.46 -7.66
CA LEU A 419 20.88 -5.10 -8.07
C LEU A 419 21.80 -4.71 -9.25
N VAL A 420 21.21 -4.40 -10.40
CA VAL A 420 21.96 -3.98 -11.60
C VAL A 420 22.05 -2.48 -11.77
N GLY A 421 21.16 -1.74 -11.14
CA GLY A 421 21.20 -0.28 -11.14
C GLY A 421 20.01 0.36 -10.47
N THR A 422 20.10 1.69 -10.37
CA THR A 422 18.99 2.55 -9.90
C THR A 422 18.87 3.76 -10.81
N ILE A 423 17.64 4.22 -11.00
CA ILE A 423 17.37 5.49 -11.67
C ILE A 423 16.60 6.38 -10.71
N GLN A 424 16.95 7.66 -10.64
CA GLN A 424 16.28 8.62 -9.78
C GLN A 424 14.84 8.78 -10.22
N ALA A 425 13.92 8.73 -9.25
CA ALA A 425 12.50 9.03 -9.40
C ALA A 425 12.16 10.31 -8.62
N ASP A 426 10.95 10.81 -8.82
CA ASP A 426 10.44 11.91 -8.01
C ASP A 426 10.25 11.48 -6.54
N SER A 427 10.02 12.43 -5.66
CA SER A 427 9.98 12.23 -4.21
C SER A 427 8.90 11.23 -3.78
N TYR A 428 9.30 10.27 -2.98
CA TYR A 428 8.45 9.25 -2.35
C TYR A 428 7.66 8.39 -3.35
N PRO A 429 8.35 7.62 -4.23
CA PRO A 429 7.70 6.71 -5.16
C PRO A 429 6.93 5.59 -4.44
N VAL A 430 5.74 5.25 -4.95
CA VAL A 430 4.84 4.33 -4.24
C VAL A 430 4.17 3.27 -5.11
N GLY A 431 3.52 3.65 -6.20
CA GLY A 431 2.83 2.74 -7.11
C GLY A 431 3.67 2.48 -8.34
N LEU A 432 3.58 1.27 -8.88
CA LEU A 432 4.41 0.83 -10.00
C LEU A 432 3.62 -0.14 -10.85
N ASP A 433 3.71 0.00 -12.17
CA ASP A 433 3.22 -0.98 -13.13
C ASP A 433 4.13 -1.04 -14.36
N ILE A 434 4.05 -2.14 -15.10
CA ILE A 434 4.85 -2.39 -16.31
C ILE A 434 3.94 -2.74 -17.48
N SER A 435 4.28 -2.22 -18.68
CA SER A 435 3.55 -2.55 -19.91
C SER A 435 3.68 -4.03 -20.25
N LYS A 436 2.66 -4.56 -20.95
CA LYS A 436 2.59 -5.98 -21.31
C LYS A 436 3.80 -6.45 -22.13
N ASP A 437 4.36 -5.56 -22.95
CA ASP A 437 5.57 -5.80 -23.75
C ASP A 437 6.87 -5.60 -22.95
N GLY A 438 6.78 -5.05 -21.73
CA GLY A 438 7.91 -4.79 -20.85
C GLY A 438 8.68 -3.52 -21.14
N HIS A 439 8.32 -2.76 -22.19
CA HIS A 439 9.10 -1.60 -22.64
C HIS A 439 8.83 -0.31 -21.86
N TYR A 440 7.80 -0.27 -21.02
CA TYR A 440 7.48 0.91 -20.21
C TYR A 440 7.17 0.53 -18.77
N VAL A 441 7.79 1.25 -17.85
CA VAL A 441 7.49 1.20 -16.41
C VAL A 441 6.90 2.54 -16.00
N LEU A 442 5.73 2.54 -15.38
CA LEU A 442 5.07 3.72 -14.84
C LEU A 442 5.21 3.71 -13.32
N LEU A 443 5.54 4.87 -12.75
CA LEU A 443 5.84 5.04 -11.34
C LEU A 443 5.13 6.26 -10.78
N THR A 444 4.30 6.09 -9.76
CA THR A 444 3.70 7.22 -9.03
C THR A 444 4.56 7.66 -7.86
N SER A 445 4.69 8.96 -7.66
CA SER A 445 5.40 9.57 -6.53
C SER A 445 4.48 10.50 -5.75
N GLN A 446 4.31 10.23 -4.44
CA GLN A 446 3.39 10.99 -3.58
C GLN A 446 3.97 12.31 -3.06
N GLY A 447 5.29 12.43 -2.96
CA GLY A 447 5.97 13.52 -2.27
C GLY A 447 6.08 13.33 -0.75
N ARG A 448 6.98 14.08 -0.13
CA ARG A 448 7.17 14.14 1.33
C ARG A 448 7.27 15.59 1.78
N ASN A 449 6.74 15.88 2.97
CA ASN A 449 6.93 17.15 3.68
C ASN A 449 6.73 18.39 2.80
N ASN A 450 5.63 18.41 2.02
CA ASN A 450 5.29 19.47 1.09
C ASN A 450 6.30 19.67 -0.06
N GLY A 451 7.10 18.63 -0.37
CA GLY A 451 8.10 18.75 -1.40
C GLY A 451 8.12 17.61 -2.39
N GLY A 452 8.16 17.93 -3.67
CA GLY A 452 8.21 17.00 -4.81
C GLY A 452 7.02 16.08 -4.90
N GLY A 453 7.11 15.09 -5.77
CA GLY A 453 6.05 14.12 -5.99
C GLY A 453 4.82 14.74 -6.64
N ASN A 454 3.65 14.21 -6.28
CA ASN A 454 2.40 14.48 -7.00
C ASN A 454 2.56 14.23 -8.51
N SER A 455 3.29 13.17 -8.86
CA SER A 455 3.70 12.89 -10.24
C SER A 455 3.53 11.43 -10.61
N VAL A 456 3.48 11.21 -11.91
CA VAL A 456 3.63 9.91 -12.57
C VAL A 456 4.78 10.02 -13.55
N ASP A 457 5.83 9.25 -13.34
CA ASP A 457 6.98 9.12 -14.21
C ASP A 457 6.79 7.94 -15.14
N ILE A 458 7.19 8.10 -16.42
CA ILE A 458 7.20 7.07 -17.45
C ILE A 458 8.63 6.77 -17.82
N PHE A 459 9.06 5.54 -17.55
CA PHE A 459 10.38 5.05 -17.90
C PHE A 459 10.29 4.10 -19.09
N GLU A 460 11.08 4.36 -20.10
CA GLU A 460 11.33 3.44 -21.22
C GLU A 460 12.40 2.44 -20.83
N VAL A 461 12.14 1.16 -21.09
CA VAL A 461 13.02 0.04 -20.78
C VAL A 461 13.47 -0.63 -22.07
N ASN A 462 14.77 -0.75 -22.26
CA ASN A 462 15.37 -1.45 -23.39
C ASN A 462 16.24 -2.60 -22.90
N TYR A 463 15.87 -3.81 -23.30
CA TYR A 463 16.62 -5.03 -23.01
C TYR A 463 17.71 -5.21 -24.09
N LYS A 464 18.94 -5.38 -23.65
CA LYS A 464 20.08 -5.67 -24.54
C LYS A 464 20.27 -7.19 -24.61
N PRO A 465 20.67 -7.72 -25.78
CA PRO A 465 21.13 -9.10 -25.83
C PRO A 465 22.26 -9.29 -24.81
N VAL A 466 22.17 -10.31 -23.99
CA VAL A 466 23.33 -10.76 -23.21
C VAL A 466 24.14 -11.59 -24.18
N GLU A 467 25.35 -11.15 -24.51
CA GLU A 467 26.31 -11.98 -25.24
C GLU A 467 26.63 -13.16 -24.32
N ASP A 468 26.34 -14.38 -24.81
CA ASP A 468 26.56 -15.64 -24.10
C ASP A 468 28.07 -15.91 -23.89
#